data_dac0ebde9312175b05eadd6a4d8870f2
#
_entry.id   dac0ebde9312175b05eadd6a4d8870f2
#
_cell.length_a   1.000
_cell.length_b   1.000
_cell.length_c   1.000
_cell.angle_alpha   90.00
_cell.angle_beta   90.00
_cell.angle_gamma   90.00
#
_symmetry.space_group_name_H-M   'P 1'
#
loop_
_entity.id
_entity.type
_entity.pdbx_description
1 polymer ?
#
loop_
_entity_poly.entity_id
_entity_poly.type
_entity_poly.pdbx_seq_one_letter_code
_entity_poly.pdbx_strand_id
1 'polypeptide(L)'
;MAKFCYLMTGIILLPLWCASCNDNNPRKEIQKIVKEWVGKTVLLPQDIQPTSYSCDTVCDPAKSKKPFRILNFTDSIGCTSCKLKLLTWNAYVREIDTTLADKVDFLFYFHPQNERELGLILRADGFELPFYIDRENEIDRLNGFPKNQACQC
;
A
#
# COMPACT_ATOMS: atom_id res chain seq x y z
N MET A 1 -15.01 -15.25 -62.22
CA MET A 1 -15.79 -15.27 -60.95
C MET A 1 -14.98 -15.67 -59.72
N ALA A 2 -13.88 -16.41 -59.82
CA ALA A 2 -13.07 -16.80 -58.65
C ALA A 2 -12.28 -15.67 -57.99
N LYS A 3 -11.83 -14.66 -58.75
CA LYS A 3 -11.04 -13.54 -58.20
C LYS A 3 -11.85 -12.55 -57.33
N PHE A 4 -13.14 -12.49 -57.50
CA PHE A 4 -14.05 -11.60 -56.73
C PHE A 4 -14.34 -12.17 -55.32
N CYS A 5 -14.29 -13.50 -55.20
CA CYS A 5 -14.55 -14.17 -53.91
C CYS A 5 -13.39 -13.99 -52.91
N TYR A 6 -12.13 -13.90 -53.39
CA TYR A 6 -10.96 -13.66 -52.51
C TYR A 6 -10.89 -12.22 -51.96
N LEU A 7 -11.45 -11.24 -52.70
CA LEU A 7 -11.46 -9.84 -52.24
C LEU A 7 -12.46 -9.66 -51.10
N MET A 8 -13.59 -10.35 -51.12
CA MET A 8 -14.62 -10.25 -50.08
C MET A 8 -14.26 -11.02 -48.82
N THR A 9 -13.52 -12.11 -48.88
CA THR A 9 -13.04 -12.86 -47.70
C THR A 9 -11.94 -12.10 -46.97
N GLY A 10 -11.11 -11.32 -47.66
CA GLY A 10 -10.08 -10.48 -47.04
C GLY A 10 -10.63 -9.30 -46.21
N ILE A 11 -11.78 -8.73 -46.64
CA ILE A 11 -12.42 -7.57 -45.96
C ILE A 11 -13.15 -8.01 -44.69
N ILE A 12 -13.64 -9.24 -44.60
CA ILE A 12 -14.37 -9.73 -43.40
C ILE A 12 -13.41 -10.12 -42.27
N LEU A 13 -12.14 -10.46 -42.57
CA LEU A 13 -11.16 -10.85 -41.55
C LEU A 13 -10.42 -9.67 -40.89
N LEU A 14 -10.48 -8.47 -41.48
CA LEU A 14 -9.80 -7.28 -40.90
C LEU A 14 -10.39 -6.73 -39.63
N PRO A 15 -11.71 -6.78 -39.34
CA PRO A 15 -12.26 -6.20 -38.11
C PRO A 15 -12.05 -7.07 -36.85
N LEU A 16 -11.64 -8.35 -36.99
CA LEU A 16 -11.43 -9.20 -35.80
C LEU A 16 -10.12 -8.94 -35.06
N TRP A 17 -9.17 -8.20 -35.62
CA TRP A 17 -7.89 -7.93 -34.98
C TRP A 17 -7.87 -6.67 -34.08
N CYS A 18 -8.90 -5.84 -34.17
CA CYS A 18 -8.98 -4.61 -33.34
C CYS A 18 -9.66 -4.82 -31.99
N ALA A 19 -10.13 -6.02 -31.63
CA ALA A 19 -10.85 -6.29 -30.39
C ALA A 19 -9.95 -6.70 -29.21
N SER A 20 -8.61 -6.66 -29.35
CA SER A 20 -7.68 -6.91 -28.24
C SER A 20 -7.22 -5.60 -27.58
N CYS A 21 -8.16 -4.74 -27.22
CA CYS A 21 -7.88 -3.74 -26.20
C CYS A 21 -7.85 -4.47 -24.86
N ASN A 22 -6.65 -4.85 -24.43
CA ASN A 22 -6.41 -5.35 -23.08
C ASN A 22 -6.70 -4.19 -22.12
N ASP A 23 -7.82 -4.25 -21.45
CA ASP A 23 -8.37 -3.18 -20.56
C ASP A 23 -7.62 -3.13 -19.21
N ASN A 24 -6.34 -3.54 -19.20
CA ASN A 24 -5.44 -3.43 -18.05
C ASN A 24 -5.05 -1.96 -17.80
N ASN A 25 -6.04 -1.14 -17.50
CA ASN A 25 -5.78 0.23 -17.07
C ASN A 25 -5.59 0.24 -15.54
N PRO A 26 -4.36 0.47 -15.03
CA PRO A 26 -4.07 0.47 -13.59
C PRO A 26 -4.96 1.44 -12.81
N ARG A 27 -5.38 2.53 -13.44
CA ARG A 27 -6.27 3.52 -12.81
C ARG A 27 -7.67 2.96 -12.54
N LYS A 28 -8.23 2.17 -13.47
CA LYS A 28 -9.55 1.55 -13.26
C LYS A 28 -9.51 0.54 -12.12
N GLU A 29 -8.42 -0.19 -12.02
CA GLU A 29 -8.21 -1.19 -10.98
C GLU A 29 -8.06 -0.54 -9.61
N ILE A 30 -7.24 0.51 -9.49
CA ILE A 30 -7.14 1.31 -8.27
C ILE A 30 -8.49 1.91 -7.88
N GLN A 31 -9.25 2.48 -8.83
CA GLN A 31 -10.58 3.02 -8.57
C GLN A 31 -11.55 1.95 -8.05
N LYS A 32 -11.48 0.73 -8.58
CA LYS A 32 -12.29 -0.39 -8.09
C LYS A 32 -11.94 -0.72 -6.64
N ILE A 33 -10.64 -0.86 -6.32
CA ILE A 33 -10.17 -1.12 -4.97
C ILE A 33 -10.64 -0.02 -4.00
N VAL A 34 -10.46 1.25 -4.37
CA VAL A 34 -10.91 2.38 -3.54
C VAL A 34 -12.41 2.29 -3.28
N LYS A 35 -13.24 2.04 -4.31
CA LYS A 35 -14.70 1.89 -4.13
C LYS A 35 -15.08 0.73 -3.23
N GLU A 36 -14.34 -0.37 -3.28
CA GLU A 36 -14.57 -1.53 -2.44
C GLU A 36 -14.19 -1.30 -0.98
N TRP A 37 -13.22 -0.39 -0.74
CA TRP A 37 -12.68 -0.14 0.59
C TRP A 37 -13.30 1.06 1.30
N VAL A 38 -13.85 2.02 0.57
CA VAL A 38 -14.56 3.17 1.18
C VAL A 38 -15.70 2.68 2.06
N GLY A 39 -15.70 3.11 3.32
CA GLY A 39 -16.71 2.74 4.32
C GLY A 39 -16.45 1.41 5.05
N LYS A 40 -15.40 0.67 4.70
CA LYS A 40 -15.00 -0.50 5.51
C LYS A 40 -14.24 -0.08 6.76
N THR A 41 -14.51 -0.77 7.85
CA THR A 41 -13.73 -0.61 9.09
C THR A 41 -12.46 -1.43 8.98
N VAL A 42 -11.31 -0.81 9.24
CA VAL A 42 -10.02 -1.50 9.35
C VAL A 42 -9.84 -1.97 10.79
N LEU A 43 -9.58 -3.26 10.97
CA LEU A 43 -9.33 -3.88 12.26
C LEU A 43 -7.82 -3.85 12.55
N LEU A 44 -7.45 -3.34 13.71
CA LEU A 44 -6.05 -3.29 14.15
C LEU A 44 -5.76 -4.45 15.12
N PRO A 45 -4.58 -5.11 15.01
CA PRO A 45 -4.13 -6.06 16.01
C PRO A 45 -4.05 -5.41 17.39
N GLN A 46 -4.46 -6.14 18.44
CA GLN A 46 -4.52 -5.59 19.80
C GLN A 46 -3.23 -5.85 20.59
N ASP A 47 -2.51 -6.92 20.26
CA ASP A 47 -1.39 -7.42 21.06
C ASP A 47 -0.03 -6.93 20.56
N ILE A 48 0.03 -6.18 19.45
CA ILE A 48 1.28 -5.65 18.90
C ILE A 48 1.57 -4.30 19.52
N GLN A 49 2.71 -4.19 20.21
CA GLN A 49 3.15 -2.94 20.81
C GLN A 49 3.99 -2.13 19.80
N PRO A 50 3.85 -0.79 19.80
CA PRO A 50 4.68 0.07 18.97
C PRO A 50 6.13 0.10 19.46
N THR A 51 7.03 0.28 18.52
CA THR A 51 8.47 0.45 18.73
C THR A 51 8.93 1.75 18.08
N SER A 52 9.98 2.38 18.62
CA SER A 52 10.66 3.53 17.99
C SER A 52 12.16 3.43 18.23
N TYR A 53 12.96 4.00 17.32
CA TYR A 53 14.40 4.11 17.50
C TYR A 53 14.84 5.46 18.08
N SER A 54 13.92 6.43 18.20
CA SER A 54 14.22 7.79 18.65
C SER A 54 13.77 8.09 20.08
N CYS A 55 12.85 7.30 20.64
CA CYS A 55 12.27 7.55 21.98
C CYS A 55 12.23 6.29 22.82
N ASP A 56 12.65 6.39 24.08
CA ASP A 56 12.54 5.30 25.08
C ASP A 56 11.10 5.07 25.53
N THR A 57 10.26 6.10 25.48
CA THR A 57 8.84 6.00 25.81
C THR A 57 8.01 6.24 24.54
N VAL A 58 7.40 5.19 24.02
CA VAL A 58 6.61 5.25 22.79
C VAL A 58 5.14 5.44 23.16
N CYS A 59 4.58 6.58 22.75
CA CYS A 59 3.13 6.76 22.77
C CYS A 59 2.51 5.87 21.68
N ASP A 60 1.52 5.07 22.05
CA ASP A 60 0.83 4.18 21.13
C ASP A 60 -0.18 4.95 20.27
N PRO A 61 0.13 5.22 18.98
CA PRO A 61 -0.78 5.98 18.13
C PRO A 61 -2.09 5.23 17.84
N ALA A 62 -2.13 3.90 17.97
CA ALA A 62 -3.37 3.14 17.82
C ALA A 62 -4.36 3.41 18.96
N LYS A 63 -3.89 3.83 20.12
CA LYS A 63 -4.71 4.20 21.31
C LYS A 63 -5.03 5.69 21.41
N SER A 64 -4.53 6.48 20.47
CA SER A 64 -4.79 7.93 20.42
C SER A 64 -6.28 8.23 20.16
N LYS A 65 -6.71 9.41 20.61
CA LYS A 65 -8.08 9.94 20.41
C LYS A 65 -8.19 10.89 19.22
N LYS A 66 -7.13 11.04 18.42
CA LYS A 66 -7.18 11.91 17.25
C LYS A 66 -8.23 11.42 16.23
N PRO A 67 -8.92 12.35 15.54
CA PRO A 67 -10.06 12.00 14.68
C PRO A 67 -9.67 11.25 13.41
N PHE A 68 -8.42 11.40 12.94
CA PHE A 68 -7.95 10.78 11.70
C PHE A 68 -6.74 9.90 11.95
N ARG A 69 -6.66 8.80 11.20
CA ARG A 69 -5.53 7.88 11.20
C ARG A 69 -5.12 7.56 9.76
N ILE A 70 -3.84 7.63 9.49
CA ILE A 70 -3.24 7.19 8.23
C ILE A 70 -2.51 5.89 8.50
N LEU A 71 -3.05 4.80 7.96
CA LEU A 71 -2.44 3.47 8.06
C LEU A 71 -1.53 3.22 6.86
N ASN A 72 -0.26 2.96 7.13
CA ASN A 72 0.69 2.42 6.18
C ASN A 72 0.99 0.97 6.55
N PHE A 73 0.65 0.03 5.69
CA PHE A 73 0.99 -1.37 5.84
C PHE A 73 1.95 -1.80 4.75
N THR A 74 3.07 -2.39 5.16
CA THR A 74 4.08 -2.94 4.23
C THR A 74 4.26 -4.43 4.50
N ASP A 75 3.91 -5.24 3.51
CA ASP A 75 4.07 -6.68 3.54
C ASP A 75 5.51 -7.12 3.24
N SER A 76 5.78 -8.42 3.41
CA SER A 76 7.09 -9.02 3.16
C SER A 76 7.36 -9.34 1.69
N ILE A 77 6.43 -9.06 0.77
CA ILE A 77 6.56 -9.46 -0.63
C ILE A 77 7.36 -8.42 -1.41
N GLY A 78 8.51 -8.81 -1.99
CA GLY A 78 9.36 -7.97 -2.85
C GLY A 78 10.41 -7.14 -2.10
N CYS A 79 10.95 -6.10 -2.74
CA CYS A 79 12.01 -5.27 -2.19
C CYS A 79 11.52 -4.41 -1.02
N THR A 80 11.99 -4.69 0.19
CA THR A 80 11.60 -3.96 1.41
C THR A 80 11.91 -2.47 1.31
N SER A 81 13.12 -2.08 0.91
CA SER A 81 13.54 -0.67 0.82
C SER A 81 12.72 0.12 -0.21
N CYS A 82 12.38 -0.52 -1.35
CA CYS A 82 11.56 0.14 -2.39
C CYS A 82 10.14 0.43 -1.93
N LYS A 83 9.56 -0.46 -1.10
CA LYS A 83 8.19 -0.33 -0.61
C LYS A 83 8.04 0.63 0.54
N LEU A 84 9.05 0.72 1.40
CA LEU A 84 8.98 1.52 2.63
C LEU A 84 8.82 3.02 2.34
N LYS A 85 9.47 3.55 1.27
CA LYS A 85 9.43 4.99 0.91
C LYS A 85 9.62 5.93 2.12
N LEU A 86 10.50 5.56 3.05
CA LEU A 86 10.64 6.19 4.36
C LEU A 86 10.93 7.68 4.27
N LEU A 87 11.80 8.09 3.34
CA LEU A 87 12.13 9.51 3.13
C LEU A 87 10.89 10.33 2.73
N THR A 88 10.02 9.73 1.89
CA THR A 88 8.75 10.36 1.49
C THR A 88 7.81 10.48 2.68
N TRP A 89 7.70 9.43 3.51
CA TRP A 89 6.88 9.46 4.70
C TRP A 89 7.39 10.46 5.73
N ASN A 90 8.70 10.52 5.97
CA ASN A 90 9.30 11.52 6.85
C ASN A 90 8.97 12.95 6.40
N ALA A 91 8.97 13.22 5.09
CA ALA A 91 8.58 14.52 4.54
C ALA A 91 7.10 14.81 4.76
N TYR A 92 6.21 13.86 4.44
CA TYR A 92 4.76 14.01 4.63
C TYR A 92 4.38 14.24 6.10
N VAL A 93 4.97 13.48 7.01
CA VAL A 93 4.67 13.62 8.44
C VAL A 93 5.08 14.99 8.92
N ARG A 94 6.26 15.49 8.56
CA ARG A 94 6.71 16.84 8.92
C ARG A 94 5.78 17.93 8.40
N GLU A 95 5.31 17.80 7.15
CA GLU A 95 4.39 18.77 6.56
C GLU A 95 3.02 18.75 7.25
N ILE A 96 2.47 17.58 7.53
CA ILE A 96 1.19 17.42 8.22
C ILE A 96 1.32 17.85 9.68
N ASP A 97 2.44 17.55 10.35
CA ASP A 97 2.65 17.87 11.77
C ASP A 97 2.63 19.39 12.02
N THR A 98 3.05 20.20 11.07
CA THR A 98 2.98 21.66 11.18
C THR A 98 1.55 22.21 11.18
N THR A 99 0.59 21.51 10.59
CA THR A 99 -0.77 22.01 10.35
C THR A 99 -1.88 21.19 11.02
N LEU A 100 -1.66 19.88 11.19
CA LEU A 100 -2.66 18.90 11.61
C LEU A 100 -2.15 17.93 12.70
N ALA A 101 -1.08 18.29 13.43
CA ALA A 101 -0.46 17.44 14.44
C ALA A 101 -1.44 16.91 15.50
N ASP A 102 -2.42 17.73 15.87
CA ASP A 102 -3.46 17.42 16.85
C ASP A 102 -4.63 16.59 16.27
N LYS A 103 -4.67 16.37 14.96
CA LYS A 103 -5.80 15.73 14.28
C LYS A 103 -5.47 14.39 13.62
N VAL A 104 -4.21 14.13 13.30
CA VAL A 104 -3.81 12.96 12.50
C VAL A 104 -2.79 12.11 13.26
N ASP A 105 -3.02 10.80 13.32
CA ASP A 105 -2.02 9.82 13.71
C ASP A 105 -1.54 9.01 12.53
N PHE A 106 -0.27 8.65 12.56
CA PHE A 106 0.35 7.76 11.57
C PHE A 106 0.59 6.40 12.19
N LEU A 107 0.08 5.36 11.53
CA LEU A 107 0.21 3.97 11.94
C LEU A 107 1.06 3.23 10.91
N PHE A 108 2.27 2.86 11.24
CA PHE A 108 3.18 2.11 10.37
C PHE A 108 3.24 0.66 10.83
N TYR A 109 2.64 -0.25 10.07
CA TYR A 109 2.70 -1.69 10.30
C TYR A 109 3.62 -2.34 9.27
N PHE A 110 4.63 -3.03 9.75
CA PHE A 110 5.60 -3.75 8.93
C PHE A 110 5.50 -5.25 9.21
N HIS A 111 5.33 -6.03 8.14
CA HIS A 111 5.46 -7.48 8.16
C HIS A 111 6.73 -7.88 7.40
N PRO A 112 7.93 -7.83 8.03
CA PRO A 112 9.20 -8.07 7.36
C PRO A 112 9.50 -9.57 7.25
N GLN A 113 10.19 -10.00 6.17
CA GLN A 113 10.83 -11.31 6.13
C GLN A 113 12.03 -11.40 7.10
N ASN A 114 12.71 -10.26 7.28
CA ASN A 114 13.90 -10.16 8.14
C ASN A 114 13.84 -8.85 8.94
N GLU A 115 13.57 -8.97 10.24
CA GLU A 115 13.47 -7.81 11.15
C GLU A 115 14.81 -7.07 11.31
N ARG A 116 15.93 -7.78 11.23
CA ARG A 116 17.25 -7.15 11.33
C ARG A 116 17.52 -6.25 10.14
N GLU A 117 17.17 -6.70 8.94
CA GLU A 117 17.28 -5.91 7.72
C GLU A 117 16.36 -4.70 7.78
N LEU A 118 15.09 -4.87 8.17
CA LEU A 118 14.16 -3.77 8.41
C LEU A 118 14.76 -2.74 9.36
N GLY A 119 15.29 -3.19 10.51
CA GLY A 119 15.88 -2.31 11.50
C GLY A 119 17.11 -1.52 10.99
N LEU A 120 17.91 -2.11 10.10
CA LEU A 120 19.03 -1.41 9.47
C LEU A 120 18.53 -0.34 8.50
N ILE A 121 17.52 -0.64 7.68
CA ILE A 121 16.92 0.30 6.72
C ILE A 121 16.27 1.47 7.47
N LEU A 122 15.45 1.21 8.48
CA LEU A 122 14.77 2.25 9.26
C LEU A 122 15.76 3.23 9.90
N ARG A 123 16.87 2.73 10.46
CA ARG A 123 17.93 3.57 11.03
C ARG A 123 18.72 4.34 9.98
N ALA A 124 19.07 3.69 8.87
CA ALA A 124 19.82 4.32 7.79
C ALA A 124 19.05 5.49 7.16
N ASP A 125 17.71 5.35 7.04
CA ASP A 125 16.84 6.39 6.49
C ASP A 125 16.33 7.38 7.55
N GLY A 126 16.82 7.28 8.79
CA GLY A 126 16.44 8.21 9.88
C GLY A 126 14.94 8.17 10.19
N PHE A 127 14.34 6.98 10.24
CA PHE A 127 12.92 6.83 10.56
C PHE A 127 12.71 6.93 12.07
N GLU A 128 12.04 8.00 12.52
CA GLU A 128 11.89 8.35 13.94
C GLU A 128 10.48 8.07 14.48
N LEU A 129 9.52 7.77 13.58
CA LEU A 129 8.13 7.58 13.96
C LEU A 129 7.91 6.23 14.66
N PRO A 130 6.89 6.12 15.53
CA PRO A 130 6.47 4.84 16.07
C PRO A 130 6.00 3.89 14.97
N PHE A 131 6.37 2.62 15.07
CA PHE A 131 5.97 1.56 14.14
C PHE A 131 5.68 0.24 14.86
N TYR A 132 4.94 -0.63 14.19
CA TYR A 132 4.56 -1.94 14.68
C TYR A 132 5.20 -3.02 13.81
N ILE A 133 5.76 -4.06 14.45
CA ILE A 133 6.28 -5.25 13.75
C ILE A 133 5.23 -6.34 13.88
N ASP A 134 4.54 -6.61 12.80
CA ASP A 134 3.51 -7.66 12.69
C ASP A 134 4.13 -8.96 12.17
N ARG A 135 4.68 -9.77 13.06
CA ARG A 135 5.37 -11.04 12.72
C ARG A 135 4.44 -12.05 12.09
N GLU A 136 3.19 -12.08 12.53
CA GLU A 136 2.20 -13.08 12.15
C GLU A 136 1.32 -12.64 10.98
N ASN A 137 1.61 -11.48 10.38
CA ASN A 137 0.78 -10.87 9.34
C ASN A 137 -0.70 -10.74 9.77
N GLU A 138 -0.92 -10.40 11.02
CA GLU A 138 -2.24 -10.37 11.63
C GLU A 138 -3.12 -9.28 11.02
N ILE A 139 -2.55 -8.11 10.75
CA ILE A 139 -3.31 -7.00 10.16
C ILE A 139 -3.87 -7.36 8.78
N ASP A 140 -3.10 -8.07 7.93
CA ASP A 140 -3.58 -8.53 6.63
C ASP A 140 -4.61 -9.65 6.79
N ARG A 141 -4.41 -10.57 7.72
CA ARG A 141 -5.37 -11.65 8.02
C ARG A 141 -6.72 -11.12 8.51
N LEU A 142 -6.72 -10.08 9.34
CA LEU A 142 -7.93 -9.45 9.85
C LEU A 142 -8.70 -8.69 8.78
N ASN A 143 -8.00 -8.09 7.81
CA ASN A 143 -8.60 -7.17 6.87
C ASN A 143 -8.69 -7.70 5.43
N GLY A 144 -7.82 -8.62 5.03
CA GLY A 144 -7.74 -9.14 3.67
C GLY A 144 -7.41 -8.05 2.66
N PHE A 145 -6.31 -7.33 2.87
CA PHE A 145 -5.91 -6.24 1.99
C PHE A 145 -5.70 -6.68 0.54
N PRO A 146 -5.99 -5.82 -0.45
CA PRO A 146 -5.84 -6.16 -1.85
C PRO A 146 -4.37 -6.41 -2.20
N LYS A 147 -4.07 -7.60 -2.72
CA LYS A 147 -2.71 -8.00 -3.14
C LYS A 147 -2.44 -7.62 -4.59
N ASN A 148 -2.66 -6.36 -4.92
CA ASN A 148 -2.47 -5.89 -6.29
C ASN A 148 -1.11 -5.21 -6.44
N GLN A 149 -0.35 -5.57 -7.50
CA GLN A 149 0.93 -4.94 -7.82
C GLN A 149 0.82 -3.43 -8.04
N ALA A 150 -0.33 -2.94 -8.52
CA ALA A 150 -0.57 -1.51 -8.71
C ALA A 150 -0.64 -0.71 -7.39
N CYS A 151 -0.89 -1.39 -6.25
CA CYS A 151 -0.94 -0.79 -4.91
C CYS A 151 0.37 -0.99 -4.13
N GLN A 152 1.36 -1.66 -4.72
CA GLN A 152 2.63 -2.02 -4.08
C GLN A 152 3.79 -1.11 -4.48
N CYS A 153 3.53 0.00 -5.14
CA CYS A 153 4.59 0.93 -5.60
C CYS A 153 4.92 2.00 -4.58
#